data_e8676fda23bfd3be1a46a7c13faca088
#
_entry.id   e8676fda23bfd3be1a46a7c13faca088
#
_cell.length_a   1.000
_cell.length_b   1.000
_cell.length_c   1.000
_cell.angle_alpha   90.00
_cell.angle_beta   90.00
_cell.angle_gamma   90.00
#
_symmetry.space_group_name_H-M   'P 1'
#
loop_
_entity.id
_entity.type
_entity.pdbx_description
1 polymer ?
#
loop_
_entity_poly.entity_id
_entity_poly.type
_entity_poly.pdbx_seq_one_letter_code
_entity_poly.pdbx_strand_id
1 'polypeptide(L)'
;SIFESGAILLYLAAKTGKFLPASTRGKYEVLQWLMFQMGGLGPMLGQNHHFRIYAPEKIDYAVNRYTNEAKRLYSVLDRQLKDNPYIAGKTYSIADMAIFPWTRNWKNQGITLDEYPHFKKWFEKIGDRPAVKRGCEVLTALRKPLHDDKAREQLFGSTQYQKRK
;
A
#
# COMPACT_ATOMS: atom_id res chain seq x y z
N SER A 1 -4.22 23.01 4.10
CA SER A 1 -3.56 21.77 3.65
C SER A 1 -4.28 20.55 4.22
N ILE A 2 -4.21 19.43 3.51
CA ILE A 2 -4.75 18.14 3.94
C ILE A 2 -3.57 17.17 3.96
N PHE A 3 -3.43 16.41 5.04
CA PHE A 3 -2.46 15.33 5.16
C PHE A 3 -3.19 13.99 5.32
N GLU A 4 -2.48 12.88 5.40
CA GLU A 4 -2.96 11.51 5.29
C GLU A 4 -3.46 11.14 3.89
N SER A 5 -2.82 10.16 3.25
CA SER A 5 -3.15 9.77 1.86
C SER A 5 -4.61 9.30 1.72
N GLY A 6 -5.17 8.63 2.74
CA GLY A 6 -6.57 8.24 2.76
C GLY A 6 -7.52 9.44 2.79
N ALA A 7 -7.22 10.46 3.59
CA ALA A 7 -8.01 11.69 3.66
C ALA A 7 -7.92 12.48 2.34
N ILE A 8 -6.73 12.52 1.73
CA ILE A 8 -6.51 13.17 0.43
C ILE A 8 -7.34 12.48 -0.66
N LEU A 9 -7.34 11.15 -0.70
CA LEU A 9 -8.15 10.38 -1.65
C LEU A 9 -9.64 10.63 -1.47
N LEU A 10 -10.13 10.67 -0.22
CA LEU A 10 -11.53 10.99 0.10
C LEU A 10 -11.90 12.41 -0.35
N TYR A 11 -11.06 13.38 -0.04
CA TYR A 11 -11.27 14.77 -0.47
C TYR A 11 -11.35 14.89 -1.99
N LEU A 12 -10.42 14.27 -2.72
CA LEU A 12 -10.39 14.31 -4.17
C LEU A 12 -11.60 13.58 -4.79
N ALA A 13 -12.01 12.45 -4.22
CA ALA A 13 -13.19 11.73 -4.66
C ALA A 13 -14.47 12.56 -4.46
N ALA A 14 -14.62 13.20 -3.29
CA ALA A 14 -15.75 14.10 -3.01
C ALA A 14 -15.76 15.31 -3.94
N LYS A 15 -14.60 15.96 -4.14
CA LYS A 15 -14.44 17.12 -5.00
C LYS A 15 -14.76 16.82 -6.48
N THR A 16 -14.42 15.64 -6.97
CA THR A 16 -14.56 15.28 -8.39
C THR A 16 -15.81 14.48 -8.70
N GLY A 17 -16.49 13.92 -7.69
CA GLY A 17 -17.60 12.98 -7.86
C GLY A 17 -17.18 11.63 -8.46
N LYS A 18 -15.88 11.27 -8.40
CA LYS A 18 -15.32 10.08 -9.05
C LYS A 18 -14.68 9.12 -8.04
N PHE A 19 -14.65 7.83 -8.39
CA PHE A 19 -13.95 6.77 -7.65
C PHE A 19 -14.46 6.48 -6.24
N LEU A 20 -15.61 7.06 -5.87
CA LEU A 20 -16.34 6.75 -4.65
C LEU A 20 -17.84 6.75 -4.99
N PRO A 21 -18.56 5.63 -4.80
CA PRO A 21 -19.99 5.56 -5.09
C PRO A 21 -20.79 6.54 -4.25
N ALA A 22 -21.86 7.13 -4.85
CA ALA A 22 -22.74 8.06 -4.16
C ALA A 22 -23.70 7.34 -3.19
N SER A 23 -24.05 6.07 -3.45
CA SER A 23 -24.93 5.31 -2.55
C SER A 23 -24.25 5.02 -1.22
N THR A 24 -24.99 5.08 -0.14
CA THR A 24 -24.49 4.80 1.22
C THR A 24 -23.78 3.44 1.27
N ARG A 25 -24.43 2.38 0.77
CA ARG A 25 -23.85 1.03 0.75
C ARG A 25 -22.52 1.00 0.00
N GLY A 26 -22.51 1.45 -1.25
CA GLY A 26 -21.30 1.43 -2.08
C GLY A 26 -20.17 2.28 -1.52
N LYS A 27 -20.51 3.43 -0.90
CA LYS A 27 -19.54 4.27 -0.20
C LYS A 27 -18.85 3.51 0.93
N TYR A 28 -19.61 2.83 1.79
CA TYR A 28 -19.03 2.09 2.92
C TYR A 28 -18.32 0.80 2.48
N GLU A 29 -18.70 0.18 1.36
CA GLU A 29 -17.93 -0.90 0.74
C GLU A 29 -16.53 -0.42 0.31
N VAL A 30 -16.39 0.79 -0.21
CA VAL A 30 -15.08 1.38 -0.52
C VAL A 30 -14.33 1.79 0.74
N LEU A 31 -15.01 2.41 1.70
CA LEU A 31 -14.38 2.91 2.93
C LEU A 31 -13.79 1.78 3.78
N GLN A 32 -14.44 0.64 3.92
CA GLN A 32 -13.89 -0.49 4.68
C GLN A 32 -12.55 -0.97 4.10
N TRP A 33 -12.42 -1.02 2.77
CA TRP A 33 -11.17 -1.41 2.12
C TRP A 33 -10.10 -0.31 2.16
N LEU A 34 -10.52 0.96 2.14
CA LEU A 34 -9.61 2.07 2.39
C LEU A 34 -9.06 2.00 3.82
N MET A 35 -9.93 1.76 4.82
CA MET A 35 -9.49 1.60 6.21
C MET A 35 -8.66 0.34 6.42
N PHE A 36 -8.97 -0.76 5.75
CA PHE A 36 -8.13 -1.96 5.73
C PHE A 36 -6.70 -1.64 5.28
N GLN A 37 -6.54 -0.79 4.25
CA GLN A 37 -5.22 -0.35 3.82
C GLN A 37 -4.56 0.56 4.86
N MET A 38 -5.25 1.60 5.35
CA MET A 38 -4.69 2.60 6.27
C MET A 38 -4.33 2.03 7.63
N GLY A 39 -5.18 1.17 8.19
CA GLY A 39 -5.01 0.61 9.53
C GLY A 39 -4.28 -0.74 9.58
N GLY A 40 -4.17 -1.43 8.46
CA GLY A 40 -3.63 -2.80 8.43
C GLY A 40 -2.54 -2.97 7.37
N LEU A 41 -2.93 -3.01 6.10
CA LEU A 41 -2.02 -3.39 5.02
C LEU A 41 -0.77 -2.49 4.95
N GLY A 42 -0.96 -1.18 4.86
CA GLY A 42 0.14 -0.21 4.78
C GLY A 42 1.09 -0.32 5.97
N PRO A 43 0.63 -0.18 7.22
CA PRO A 43 1.46 -0.29 8.41
C PRO A 43 2.20 -1.63 8.52
N MET A 44 1.53 -2.76 8.27
CA MET A 44 2.16 -4.08 8.40
C MET A 44 3.17 -4.36 7.29
N LEU A 45 2.91 -3.96 6.05
CA LEU A 45 3.89 -4.04 4.97
C LEU A 45 5.07 -3.10 5.21
N GLY A 46 4.84 -1.93 5.84
CA GLY A 46 5.90 -1.01 6.26
C GLY A 46 6.84 -1.65 7.28
N GLN A 47 6.29 -2.28 8.33
CA GLN A 47 7.09 -3.03 9.31
C GLN A 47 7.81 -4.22 8.67
N ASN A 48 7.15 -4.94 7.78
CA ASN A 48 7.79 -6.02 7.03
C ASN A 48 9.01 -5.53 6.24
N HIS A 49 8.88 -4.43 5.48
CA HIS A 49 10.00 -3.80 4.79
C HIS A 49 11.12 -3.41 5.75
N HIS A 50 10.76 -2.79 6.89
CA HIS A 50 11.76 -2.35 7.87
C HIS A 50 12.62 -3.52 8.34
N PHE A 51 12.01 -4.57 8.86
CA PHE A 51 12.75 -5.70 9.43
C PHE A 51 13.43 -6.60 8.39
N ARG A 52 12.94 -6.63 7.15
CA ARG A 52 13.58 -7.39 6.08
C ARG A 52 14.75 -6.67 5.41
N ILE A 53 14.70 -5.33 5.33
CA ILE A 53 15.59 -4.56 4.46
C ILE A 53 16.34 -3.46 5.19
N TYR A 54 15.68 -2.74 6.11
CA TYR A 54 16.22 -1.51 6.68
C TYR A 54 16.77 -1.63 8.09
N ALA A 55 16.29 -2.57 8.88
CA ALA A 55 16.75 -2.76 10.26
C ALA A 55 18.26 -2.97 10.32
N PRO A 56 18.96 -2.34 11.26
CA PRO A 56 20.42 -2.46 11.40
C PRO A 56 20.82 -3.87 11.81
N GLU A 57 19.92 -4.59 12.47
CA GLU A 57 20.11 -5.96 12.92
C GLU A 57 19.03 -6.87 12.35
N LYS A 58 19.41 -8.09 11.97
CA LYS A 58 18.46 -9.11 11.55
C LYS A 58 17.81 -9.73 12.78
N ILE A 59 16.52 -9.45 12.98
CA ILE A 59 15.69 -10.03 14.04
C ILE A 59 14.76 -11.07 13.41
N ASP A 60 15.15 -12.33 13.43
CA ASP A 60 14.42 -13.40 12.74
C ASP A 60 12.95 -13.52 13.19
N TYR A 61 12.68 -13.33 14.47
CA TYR A 61 11.31 -13.30 14.98
C TYR A 61 10.47 -12.20 14.32
N ALA A 62 11.00 -10.98 14.23
CA ALA A 62 10.29 -9.86 13.62
C ALA A 62 10.09 -10.07 12.11
N VAL A 63 11.13 -10.54 11.41
CA VAL A 63 11.05 -10.89 9.99
C VAL A 63 9.96 -11.93 9.74
N ASN A 64 9.93 -13.00 10.52
CA ASN A 64 8.93 -14.06 10.40
C ASN A 64 7.53 -13.57 10.75
N ARG A 65 7.39 -12.82 11.85
CA ARG A 65 6.11 -12.24 12.31
C ARG A 65 5.46 -11.38 11.24
N TYR A 66 6.20 -10.42 10.69
CA TYR A 66 5.66 -9.48 9.70
C TYR A 66 5.55 -10.08 8.30
N THR A 67 6.39 -11.04 7.92
CA THR A 67 6.21 -11.77 6.66
C THR A 67 4.94 -12.63 6.69
N ASN A 68 4.67 -13.31 7.79
CA ASN A 68 3.44 -14.09 7.94
C ASN A 68 2.19 -13.19 7.93
N GLU A 69 2.26 -12.02 8.56
CA GLU A 69 1.16 -11.06 8.51
C GLU A 69 0.98 -10.49 7.09
N ALA A 70 2.05 -10.20 6.37
CA ALA A 70 1.98 -9.81 4.96
C ALA A 70 1.27 -10.88 4.13
N LYS A 71 1.68 -12.14 4.25
CA LYS A 71 1.03 -13.27 3.58
C LYS A 71 -0.46 -13.38 3.89
N ARG A 72 -0.84 -13.21 5.17
CA ARG A 72 -2.25 -13.19 5.59
C ARG A 72 -3.02 -12.06 4.91
N LEU A 73 -2.47 -10.85 4.85
CA LEU A 73 -3.10 -9.69 4.22
C LEU A 73 -3.26 -9.87 2.72
N TYR A 74 -2.25 -10.40 2.02
CA TYR A 74 -2.36 -10.76 0.61
C TYR A 74 -3.43 -11.84 0.36
N SER A 75 -3.56 -12.84 1.22
CA SER A 75 -4.61 -13.85 1.10
C SER A 75 -6.03 -13.29 1.32
N VAL A 76 -6.18 -12.23 2.13
CA VAL A 76 -7.46 -11.51 2.27
C VAL A 76 -7.81 -10.80 0.96
N LEU A 77 -6.83 -10.10 0.35
CA LEU A 77 -7.03 -9.43 -0.94
C LEU A 77 -7.33 -10.44 -2.06
N ASP A 78 -6.61 -11.56 -2.11
CA ASP A 78 -6.82 -12.58 -3.13
C ASP A 78 -8.23 -13.19 -3.06
N ARG A 79 -8.71 -13.53 -1.84
CA ARG A 79 -10.08 -14.01 -1.65
C ARG A 79 -11.13 -13.00 -2.08
N GLN A 80 -10.94 -11.73 -1.76
CA GLN A 80 -11.86 -10.66 -2.17
C GLN A 80 -11.92 -10.53 -3.70
N LEU A 81 -10.78 -10.64 -4.36
CA LEU A 81 -10.64 -10.49 -5.80
C LEU A 81 -11.05 -11.73 -6.60
N LYS A 82 -11.33 -12.86 -5.94
CA LYS A 82 -11.87 -14.05 -6.57
C LYS A 82 -13.20 -13.75 -7.28
N ASP A 83 -14.07 -13.01 -6.60
CA ASP A 83 -15.45 -12.74 -7.07
C ASP A 83 -15.63 -11.28 -7.51
N ASN A 84 -14.59 -10.46 -7.39
CA ASN A 84 -14.65 -9.03 -7.68
C ASN A 84 -13.51 -8.58 -8.59
N PRO A 85 -13.79 -7.80 -9.65
CA PRO A 85 -12.76 -7.28 -10.55
C PRO A 85 -11.91 -6.14 -9.96
N TYR A 86 -12.32 -5.57 -8.84
CA TYR A 86 -11.65 -4.51 -8.07
C TYR A 86 -11.84 -4.74 -6.57
N ILE A 87 -11.01 -4.12 -5.75
CA ILE A 87 -10.98 -4.36 -4.29
C ILE A 87 -12.35 -4.12 -3.63
N ALA A 88 -13.06 -3.06 -3.99
CA ALA A 88 -14.36 -2.73 -3.41
C ALA A 88 -15.54 -3.18 -4.28
N GLY A 89 -15.37 -4.16 -5.15
CA GLY A 89 -16.45 -4.71 -5.98
C GLY A 89 -16.27 -4.49 -7.48
N LYS A 90 -17.31 -3.97 -8.16
CA LYS A 90 -17.37 -3.97 -9.63
C LYS A 90 -16.63 -2.80 -10.30
N THR A 91 -16.32 -1.74 -9.58
CA THR A 91 -15.74 -0.50 -10.14
C THR A 91 -14.43 -0.12 -9.47
N TYR A 92 -13.49 0.43 -10.26
CA TYR A 92 -12.24 0.99 -9.76
C TYR A 92 -12.52 2.17 -8.83
N SER A 93 -11.87 2.16 -7.66
CA SER A 93 -12.15 3.11 -6.58
C SER A 93 -10.88 3.61 -5.88
N ILE A 94 -11.06 4.52 -4.93
CA ILE A 94 -9.96 4.99 -4.07
C ILE A 94 -9.35 3.88 -3.21
N ALA A 95 -10.05 2.77 -2.98
CA ALA A 95 -9.48 1.60 -2.30
C ALA A 95 -8.38 0.94 -3.14
N ASP A 96 -8.60 0.77 -4.46
CA ASP A 96 -7.58 0.26 -5.37
C ASP A 96 -6.38 1.21 -5.46
N MET A 97 -6.64 2.52 -5.48
CA MET A 97 -5.60 3.56 -5.53
C MET A 97 -4.73 3.55 -4.27
N ALA A 98 -5.30 3.27 -3.11
CA ALA A 98 -4.56 3.21 -1.85
C ALA A 98 -3.73 1.92 -1.72
N ILE A 99 -4.27 0.77 -2.15
CA ILE A 99 -3.66 -0.56 -1.98
C ILE A 99 -2.53 -0.80 -2.98
N PHE A 100 -2.72 -0.43 -4.25
CA PHE A 100 -1.77 -0.74 -5.32
C PHE A 100 -0.33 -0.26 -5.04
N PRO A 101 -0.07 0.99 -4.61
CA PRO A 101 1.29 1.46 -4.37
C PRO A 101 2.04 0.66 -3.31
N TRP A 102 1.36 0.23 -2.26
CA TRP A 102 1.94 -0.56 -1.17
C TRP A 102 2.33 -1.97 -1.61
N THR A 103 1.60 -2.54 -2.55
CA THR A 103 1.84 -3.90 -3.03
C THR A 103 2.83 -3.99 -4.19
N ARG A 104 3.31 -2.87 -4.75
CA ARG A 104 4.32 -2.84 -5.82
C ARG A 104 5.66 -3.48 -5.43
N ASN A 105 5.99 -3.44 -4.16
CA ASN A 105 7.24 -4.00 -3.64
C ASN A 105 7.08 -5.43 -3.10
N TRP A 106 6.14 -6.19 -3.62
CA TRP A 106 5.81 -7.54 -3.15
C TRP A 106 7.03 -8.47 -3.02
N LYS A 107 8.02 -8.39 -3.93
CA LYS A 107 9.26 -9.17 -3.85
C LYS A 107 10.02 -8.88 -2.55
N ASN A 108 10.20 -7.61 -2.23
CA ASN A 108 10.89 -7.17 -1.01
C ASN A 108 10.09 -7.52 0.25
N GLN A 109 8.81 -7.73 0.13
CA GLN A 109 7.92 -8.19 1.21
C GLN A 109 7.98 -9.71 1.43
N GLY A 110 8.73 -10.44 0.60
CA GLY A 110 8.81 -11.91 0.67
C GLY A 110 7.54 -12.59 0.20
N ILE A 111 6.84 -11.97 -0.75
CA ILE A 111 5.60 -12.47 -1.36
C ILE A 111 5.92 -13.01 -2.76
N THR A 112 5.26 -14.10 -3.12
CA THR A 112 5.27 -14.69 -4.47
C THR A 112 3.86 -14.54 -5.03
N LEU A 113 3.69 -13.76 -6.11
CA LEU A 113 2.35 -13.46 -6.64
C LEU A 113 1.60 -14.70 -7.16
N ASP A 114 2.32 -15.74 -7.56
CA ASP A 114 1.70 -16.99 -8.05
C ASP A 114 0.92 -17.73 -6.95
N GLU A 115 1.21 -17.46 -5.67
CA GLU A 115 0.43 -17.95 -4.53
C GLU A 115 -0.94 -17.23 -4.38
N TYR A 116 -1.15 -16.10 -5.10
CA TYR A 116 -2.31 -15.23 -5.02
C TYR A 116 -2.84 -14.89 -6.43
N PRO A 117 -3.41 -15.85 -7.17
CA PRO A 117 -3.70 -15.69 -8.60
C PRO A 117 -4.74 -14.62 -8.93
N HIS A 118 -5.74 -14.40 -8.06
CA HIS A 118 -6.75 -13.37 -8.26
C HIS A 118 -6.17 -11.98 -8.00
N PHE A 119 -5.34 -11.86 -6.95
CA PHE A 119 -4.59 -10.64 -6.65
C PHE A 119 -3.60 -10.32 -7.78
N LYS A 120 -2.85 -11.30 -8.29
CA LYS A 120 -1.92 -11.13 -9.42
C LYS A 120 -2.63 -10.53 -10.63
N LYS A 121 -3.78 -11.10 -11.02
CA LYS A 121 -4.59 -10.59 -12.12
C LYS A 121 -5.03 -9.14 -11.91
N TRP A 122 -5.49 -8.80 -10.71
CA TRP A 122 -5.85 -7.43 -10.35
C TRP A 122 -4.63 -6.50 -10.40
N PHE A 123 -3.51 -6.93 -9.84
CA PHE A 123 -2.26 -6.15 -9.78
C PHE A 123 -1.76 -5.77 -11.17
N GLU A 124 -1.74 -6.72 -12.11
CA GLU A 124 -1.37 -6.50 -13.50
C GLU A 124 -2.36 -5.53 -14.18
N LYS A 125 -3.66 -5.77 -14.03
CA LYS A 125 -4.73 -4.92 -14.56
C LYS A 125 -4.64 -3.48 -14.07
N ILE A 126 -4.35 -3.25 -12.78
CA ILE A 126 -4.20 -1.90 -12.23
C ILE A 126 -2.91 -1.25 -12.74
N GLY A 127 -1.81 -2.01 -12.76
CA GLY A 127 -0.51 -1.55 -13.25
C GLY A 127 -0.54 -1.10 -14.71
N ASP A 128 -1.39 -1.71 -15.53
CA ASP A 128 -1.52 -1.38 -16.95
C ASP A 128 -2.34 -0.10 -17.23
N ARG A 129 -3.04 0.44 -16.23
CA ARG A 129 -3.78 1.69 -16.41
C ARG A 129 -2.83 2.85 -16.75
N PRO A 130 -3.06 3.62 -17.83
CA PRO A 130 -2.18 4.73 -18.22
C PRO A 130 -1.97 5.78 -17.12
N ALA A 131 -3.02 6.09 -16.35
CA ALA A 131 -2.93 7.03 -15.23
C ALA A 131 -2.08 6.47 -14.07
N VAL A 132 -2.11 5.16 -13.82
CA VAL A 132 -1.28 4.50 -12.81
C VAL A 132 0.19 4.50 -13.25
N LYS A 133 0.48 4.20 -14.52
CA LYS A 133 1.83 4.29 -15.09
C LYS A 133 2.40 5.70 -14.90
N ARG A 134 1.68 6.74 -15.34
CA ARG A 134 2.10 8.14 -15.12
C ARG A 134 2.31 8.49 -13.64
N GLY A 135 1.37 8.08 -12.77
CA GLY A 135 1.51 8.33 -11.33
C GLY A 135 2.72 7.64 -10.70
N CYS A 136 3.08 6.46 -11.18
CA CYS A 136 4.28 5.75 -10.73
C CYS A 136 5.59 6.40 -11.19
N GLU A 137 5.57 7.17 -12.26
CA GLU A 137 6.74 7.88 -12.84
C GLU A 137 7.01 9.22 -12.14
N VAL A 138 6.02 9.76 -11.41
CA VAL A 138 6.17 11.05 -10.72
C VAL A 138 7.38 11.00 -9.78
N LEU A 139 8.27 11.97 -9.93
CA LEU A 139 9.51 12.14 -9.15
C LEU A 139 10.49 10.95 -9.22
N THR A 140 10.34 10.04 -10.19
CA THR A 140 11.25 8.88 -10.29
C THR A 140 12.70 9.31 -10.46
N ALA A 141 12.97 10.36 -11.23
CA ALA A 141 14.32 10.92 -11.42
C ALA A 141 14.95 11.46 -10.12
N LEU A 142 14.15 11.81 -9.12
CA LEU A 142 14.61 12.31 -7.82
C LEU A 142 14.75 11.22 -6.76
N ARG A 143 14.34 9.99 -7.06
CA ARG A 143 14.46 8.86 -6.12
C ARG A 143 15.91 8.47 -5.97
N LYS A 144 16.41 8.56 -4.75
CA LYS A 144 17.73 8.02 -4.39
C LYS A 144 17.54 6.66 -3.71
N PRO A 145 18.47 5.72 -3.92
CA PRO A 145 18.48 4.48 -3.16
C PRO A 145 18.60 4.76 -1.67
N LEU A 146 17.79 4.09 -0.84
CA LEU A 146 17.83 4.21 0.63
C LEU A 146 19.00 3.42 1.26
N HIS A 147 20.11 3.26 0.52
CA HIS A 147 21.24 2.42 0.95
C HIS A 147 22.39 3.22 1.56
N ASP A 148 22.30 4.55 1.59
CA ASP A 148 23.32 5.35 2.27
C ASP A 148 23.00 5.49 3.75
N ASP A 149 24.03 5.50 4.59
CA ASP A 149 23.92 5.59 6.05
C ASP A 149 23.23 6.90 6.49
N LYS A 150 23.40 7.97 5.73
CA LYS A 150 22.78 9.26 6.00
C LYS A 150 21.26 9.23 5.82
N ALA A 151 20.78 8.57 4.76
CA ALA A 151 19.35 8.38 4.55
C ALA A 151 18.74 7.46 5.62
N ARG A 152 19.48 6.42 6.04
CA ARG A 152 19.08 5.54 7.14
C ARG A 152 18.99 6.27 8.47
N GLU A 153 19.97 7.09 8.81
CA GLU A 153 19.93 7.91 10.04
C GLU A 153 18.75 8.88 10.04
N GLN A 154 18.46 9.53 8.91
CA GLN A 154 17.33 10.45 8.77
C GLN A 154 15.97 9.75 8.88
N LEU A 155 15.85 8.52 8.38
CA LEU A 155 14.57 7.80 8.33
C LEU A 155 14.32 6.92 9.55
N PHE A 156 15.38 6.40 10.17
CA PHE A 156 15.25 5.38 11.23
C PHE A 156 16.16 5.65 12.43
N GLY A 157 16.99 6.68 12.39
CA GLY A 157 17.94 7.00 13.43
C GLY A 157 17.38 7.91 14.53
N SER A 158 18.24 8.25 15.48
CA SER A 158 17.92 9.07 16.66
C SER A 158 17.40 10.46 16.34
N THR A 159 17.75 11.00 15.17
CA THR A 159 17.29 12.31 14.69
C THR A 159 15.77 12.45 14.55
N GLN A 160 15.05 11.32 14.39
CA GLN A 160 13.57 11.31 14.34
C GLN A 160 12.93 11.73 15.67
N TYR A 161 13.60 11.47 16.77
CA TYR A 161 13.10 11.69 18.13
C TYR A 161 13.55 13.06 18.70
N GLN A 162 14.38 13.78 17.98
CA GLN A 162 14.80 15.12 18.39
C GLN A 162 13.65 16.11 18.20
N LYS A 163 13.30 16.85 19.25
CA LYS A 163 12.32 17.93 19.15
C LYS A 163 12.80 18.95 18.12
N ARG A 164 12.07 19.13 17.06
CA ARG A 164 12.30 20.25 16.13
C ARG A 164 11.96 21.53 16.86
N LYS A 165 12.96 22.41 16.99
CA LYS A 165 12.77 23.77 17.51
C LYS A 165 11.98 24.62 16.53
#